data_79d96b80d47df497d65cb344b1b72bd2
#
_entry.id   79d96b80d47df497d65cb344b1b72bd2
#
_cell.length_a   1.000
_cell.length_b   1.000
_cell.length_c   1.000
_cell.angle_alpha   90.00
_cell.angle_beta   90.00
_cell.angle_gamma   90.00
#
_symmetry.space_group_name_H-M   'P 1'
#
loop_
_entity.id
_entity.type
_entity.pdbx_description
1 polymer ?
#
loop_
_entity_poly.entity_id
_entity_poly.type
_entity_poly.pdbx_seq_one_letter_code
_entity_poly.pdbx_strand_id
1 'polypeptide(L)'
;MGLRINDTIPDLTVETDQGSFSLHDFVGDNWAILFSHPKDFTPVCTTEFGAVARLSDEWEKRGTKVIGVSVDGVEEHKQWKGDIEKIAGTKAGFPIIADGGLEVSKAFDMLPAEAYMPDGRTPNDSATVRSVFIIGPDKQLKLSMTYPMNVGRNFAEVLRALDGLQTAAKNGVATPADWQVGEDVIIPPTVSDEDAKAKFGDFDAVLPYLRKTKLKA
;
A
#
# COMPACT_ATOMS: atom_id res chain seq x y z
N MET A 1 -11.26 -5.58 -15.61
CA MET A 1 -10.71 -6.69 -14.79
C MET A 1 -9.65 -6.04 -13.91
N GLY A 2 -9.79 -6.13 -12.59
CA GLY A 2 -8.86 -5.49 -11.65
C GLY A 2 -7.44 -6.04 -11.75
N LEU A 3 -6.47 -5.31 -11.18
CA LEU A 3 -5.06 -5.72 -11.12
C LEU A 3 -4.88 -6.94 -10.23
N ARG A 4 -4.02 -7.86 -10.68
CA ARG A 4 -3.64 -9.07 -9.92
C ARG A 4 -2.24 -8.91 -9.35
N ILE A 5 -1.93 -9.69 -8.34
CA ILE A 5 -0.56 -9.77 -7.79
C ILE A 5 0.42 -10.10 -8.93
N ASN A 6 1.51 -9.34 -8.99
CA ASN A 6 2.56 -9.34 -10.01
C ASN A 6 2.17 -8.71 -11.37
N ASP A 7 0.94 -8.21 -11.56
CA ASP A 7 0.68 -7.34 -12.70
C ASP A 7 1.47 -6.03 -12.54
N THR A 8 2.02 -5.52 -13.63
CA THR A 8 2.60 -4.17 -13.65
C THR A 8 1.48 -3.15 -13.54
N ILE A 9 1.60 -2.20 -12.62
CA ILE A 9 0.62 -1.13 -12.50
C ILE A 9 0.61 -0.24 -13.76
N PRO A 10 -0.55 0.32 -14.14
CA PRO A 10 -0.59 1.25 -15.26
C PRO A 10 0.21 2.53 -14.95
N ASP A 11 0.94 3.02 -15.95
CA ASP A 11 1.64 4.29 -15.86
C ASP A 11 0.70 5.44 -16.24
N LEU A 12 -0.03 5.92 -15.25
CA LEU A 12 -0.97 7.04 -15.43
C LEU A 12 -0.30 8.35 -14.98
N THR A 13 -0.47 9.39 -15.77
CA THR A 13 -0.16 10.75 -15.31
C THR A 13 -1.27 11.21 -14.39
N VAL A 14 -0.93 11.54 -13.16
CA VAL A 14 -1.89 11.94 -12.13
C VAL A 14 -1.68 13.39 -11.71
N GLU A 15 -2.78 14.07 -11.40
CA GLU A 15 -2.77 15.39 -10.80
C GLU A 15 -2.93 15.25 -9.28
N THR A 16 -2.10 15.95 -8.51
CA THR A 16 -2.12 15.89 -7.04
C THR A 16 -2.08 17.29 -6.44
N ASP A 17 -2.32 17.37 -5.14
CA ASP A 17 -2.13 18.61 -4.36
C ASP A 17 -0.67 19.10 -4.33
N GLN A 18 0.29 18.29 -4.81
CA GLN A 18 1.73 18.62 -4.85
C GLN A 18 2.28 18.69 -6.30
N GLY A 19 1.42 18.75 -7.32
CA GLY A 19 1.79 18.79 -8.72
C GLY A 19 1.44 17.51 -9.47
N SER A 20 1.80 17.45 -10.76
CA SER A 20 1.49 16.33 -11.64
C SER A 20 2.73 15.51 -11.92
N PHE A 21 2.59 14.18 -11.96
CA PHE A 21 3.66 13.23 -12.30
C PHE A 21 3.08 11.90 -12.78
N SER A 22 3.92 11.05 -13.39
CA SER A 22 3.51 9.69 -13.71
C SER A 22 3.62 8.79 -12.47
N LEU A 23 2.77 7.78 -12.37
CA LEU A 23 2.82 6.82 -11.25
C LEU A 23 4.13 6.05 -11.23
N HIS A 24 4.69 5.69 -12.40
CA HIS A 24 5.98 5.01 -12.47
C HIS A 24 7.14 5.89 -12.01
N ASP A 25 7.13 7.19 -12.37
CA ASP A 25 8.11 8.16 -11.88
C ASP A 25 7.98 8.38 -10.36
N PHE A 26 6.75 8.42 -9.87
CA PHE A 26 6.51 8.52 -8.43
C PHE A 26 7.09 7.31 -7.68
N VAL A 27 6.84 6.10 -8.14
CA VAL A 27 7.43 4.89 -7.53
C VAL A 27 8.96 4.95 -7.64
N GLY A 28 9.51 5.24 -8.82
CA GLY A 28 10.96 5.21 -9.04
C GLY A 28 11.53 3.85 -8.65
N ASP A 29 12.62 3.82 -7.91
CA ASP A 29 13.26 2.61 -7.38
C ASP A 29 12.83 2.28 -5.93
N ASN A 30 11.72 2.86 -5.47
CA ASN A 30 11.21 2.68 -4.13
C ASN A 30 10.03 1.72 -4.10
N TRP A 31 9.71 1.24 -2.91
CA TRP A 31 8.38 0.71 -2.64
C TRP A 31 7.38 1.86 -2.59
N ALA A 32 6.13 1.59 -2.91
CA ALA A 32 5.07 2.58 -2.80
C ALA A 32 3.78 1.99 -2.25
N ILE A 33 3.03 2.83 -1.55
CA ILE A 33 1.68 2.51 -1.06
C ILE A 33 0.72 3.52 -1.68
N LEU A 34 -0.18 3.04 -2.51
CA LEU A 34 -1.32 3.78 -3.03
C LEU A 34 -2.55 3.38 -2.21
N PHE A 35 -3.26 4.35 -1.64
CA PHE A 35 -4.47 4.06 -0.87
C PHE A 35 -5.61 5.01 -1.19
N SER A 36 -6.79 4.46 -1.43
CA SER A 36 -7.99 5.25 -1.72
C SER A 36 -8.76 5.61 -0.46
N HIS A 37 -9.53 6.69 -0.53
CA HIS A 37 -10.52 7.06 0.48
C HIS A 37 -11.79 7.58 -0.21
N PRO A 38 -12.97 7.37 0.41
CA PRO A 38 -14.26 7.72 -0.20
C PRO A 38 -14.43 9.21 -0.50
N LYS A 39 -14.07 10.08 0.44
CA LYS A 39 -14.25 11.53 0.30
C LYS A 39 -13.48 12.32 1.34
N ASP A 40 -12.98 13.51 0.94
CA ASP A 40 -12.40 14.51 1.83
C ASP A 40 -13.41 15.02 2.87
N PHE A 41 -12.92 15.61 3.93
CA PHE A 41 -13.72 16.19 5.02
C PHE A 41 -14.71 15.22 5.67
N THR A 42 -14.37 13.92 5.71
CA THR A 42 -15.18 12.89 6.39
C THR A 42 -14.44 12.30 7.60
N PRO A 43 -15.17 11.89 8.65
CA PRO A 43 -14.53 11.51 9.93
C PRO A 43 -13.54 10.36 9.80
N VAL A 44 -13.93 9.24 9.18
CA VAL A 44 -13.08 8.06 9.07
C VAL A 44 -11.85 8.35 8.20
N CYS A 45 -12.03 9.04 7.06
CA CYS A 45 -10.92 9.40 6.18
C CYS A 45 -9.91 10.30 6.90
N THR A 46 -10.37 11.29 7.65
CA THR A 46 -9.50 12.18 8.42
C THR A 46 -8.67 11.41 9.45
N THR A 47 -9.27 10.45 10.15
CA THR A 47 -8.53 9.61 11.12
C THR A 47 -7.50 8.71 10.44
N GLU A 48 -7.81 8.15 9.26
CA GLU A 48 -6.90 7.32 8.49
C GLU A 48 -5.69 8.11 7.98
N PHE A 49 -5.93 9.26 7.34
CA PHE A 49 -4.85 10.13 6.86
C PHE A 49 -3.97 10.66 8.00
N GLY A 50 -4.58 10.96 9.14
CA GLY A 50 -3.85 11.27 10.36
C GLY A 50 -2.97 10.12 10.84
N ALA A 51 -3.45 8.88 10.76
CA ALA A 51 -2.64 7.70 11.10
C ALA A 51 -1.47 7.52 10.13
N VAL A 52 -1.70 7.67 8.82
CA VAL A 52 -0.64 7.61 7.80
C VAL A 52 0.41 8.71 8.01
N ALA A 53 -0.02 9.94 8.33
CA ALA A 53 0.88 11.06 8.59
C ALA A 53 1.76 10.81 9.82
N ARG A 54 1.22 10.24 10.90
CA ARG A 54 2.00 9.88 12.10
C ARG A 54 3.05 8.80 11.85
N LEU A 55 2.90 8.02 10.79
CA LEU A 55 3.83 6.97 10.39
C LEU A 55 4.86 7.43 9.36
N SER A 56 5.01 8.74 9.11
CA SER A 56 5.91 9.28 8.07
C SER A 56 7.34 8.73 8.20
N ASP A 57 7.90 8.74 9.40
CA ASP A 57 9.25 8.22 9.66
C ASP A 57 9.36 6.71 9.42
N GLU A 58 8.28 5.97 9.67
CA GLU A 58 8.25 4.52 9.44
C GLU A 58 8.20 4.19 7.94
N TRP A 59 7.51 5.00 7.15
CA TRP A 59 7.54 4.86 5.68
C TRP A 59 8.92 5.19 5.13
N GLU A 60 9.52 6.29 5.57
CA GLU A 60 10.85 6.72 5.13
C GLU A 60 11.95 5.69 5.47
N LYS A 61 11.97 5.16 6.69
CA LYS A 61 12.91 4.09 7.12
C LYS A 61 12.85 2.85 6.22
N ARG A 62 11.69 2.59 5.61
CA ARG A 62 11.46 1.46 4.69
C ARG A 62 11.67 1.80 3.23
N GLY A 63 12.17 3.00 2.91
CA GLY A 63 12.31 3.46 1.53
C GLY A 63 10.96 3.40 0.77
N THR A 64 9.87 3.78 1.44
CA THR A 64 8.51 3.62 0.91
C THR A 64 7.84 4.96 0.75
N LYS A 65 7.36 5.25 -0.45
CA LYS A 65 6.54 6.41 -0.77
C LYS A 65 5.07 6.11 -0.55
N VAL A 66 4.33 7.09 -0.10
CA VAL A 66 2.89 6.95 0.17
C VAL A 66 2.11 7.97 -0.64
N ILE A 67 0.98 7.59 -1.22
CA ILE A 67 0.11 8.46 -2.00
C ILE A 67 -1.35 8.09 -1.76
N GLY A 68 -2.17 9.11 -1.46
CA GLY A 68 -3.61 8.97 -1.35
C GLY A 68 -4.31 9.19 -2.69
N VAL A 69 -5.57 8.74 -2.82
CA VAL A 69 -6.41 9.02 -3.96
C VAL A 69 -7.89 9.10 -3.58
N SER A 70 -8.58 10.09 -4.12
CA SER A 70 -10.05 10.15 -4.13
C SER A 70 -10.55 10.91 -5.36
N VAL A 71 -11.86 11.00 -5.49
CA VAL A 71 -12.54 11.73 -6.57
C VAL A 71 -12.62 13.24 -6.31
N ASP A 72 -12.22 13.70 -5.14
CA ASP A 72 -12.20 15.12 -4.78
C ASP A 72 -11.10 15.86 -5.56
N GLY A 73 -11.20 17.19 -5.64
CA GLY A 73 -10.29 18.02 -6.41
C GLY A 73 -9.03 18.43 -5.63
N VAL A 74 -8.07 18.97 -6.36
CA VAL A 74 -6.77 19.42 -5.81
C VAL A 74 -6.93 20.44 -4.68
N GLU A 75 -7.83 21.41 -4.85
CA GLU A 75 -8.04 22.48 -3.86
C GLU A 75 -8.72 21.96 -2.59
N GLU A 76 -9.64 21.01 -2.71
CA GLU A 76 -10.23 20.30 -1.57
C GLU A 76 -9.15 19.55 -0.79
N HIS A 77 -8.28 18.81 -1.45
CA HIS A 77 -7.16 18.10 -0.81
C HIS A 77 -6.24 19.04 -0.04
N LYS A 78 -5.86 20.17 -0.63
CA LYS A 78 -5.02 21.18 0.05
C LYS A 78 -5.67 21.72 1.31
N GLN A 79 -6.97 22.04 1.25
CA GLN A 79 -7.70 22.53 2.41
C GLN A 79 -7.85 21.47 3.49
N TRP A 80 -8.19 20.24 3.10
CA TRP A 80 -8.39 19.14 4.02
C TRP A 80 -7.11 18.71 4.75
N LYS A 81 -5.95 18.86 4.15
CA LYS A 81 -4.66 18.61 4.83
C LYS A 81 -4.50 19.37 6.13
N GLY A 82 -5.02 20.59 6.21
CA GLY A 82 -5.02 21.35 7.45
C GLY A 82 -5.78 20.67 8.60
N ASP A 83 -6.87 19.98 8.30
CA ASP A 83 -7.62 19.23 9.32
C ASP A 83 -6.94 17.90 9.66
N ILE A 84 -6.36 17.22 8.67
CA ILE A 84 -5.54 16.02 8.91
C ILE A 84 -4.38 16.34 9.86
N GLU A 85 -3.66 17.43 9.61
CA GLU A 85 -2.52 17.85 10.43
C GLU A 85 -2.92 18.18 11.87
N LYS A 86 -4.09 18.81 12.08
CA LYS A 86 -4.63 19.05 13.43
C LYS A 86 -4.87 17.75 14.20
N ILE A 87 -5.43 16.74 13.53
CA ILE A 87 -5.71 15.42 14.14
C ILE A 87 -4.43 14.62 14.34
N ALA A 88 -3.51 14.69 13.38
CA ALA A 88 -2.26 13.94 13.42
C ALA A 88 -1.24 14.52 14.42
N GLY A 89 -1.25 15.82 14.63
CA GLY A 89 -0.21 16.55 15.35
C GLY A 89 1.11 16.63 14.56
N THR A 90 1.08 16.33 13.26
CA THR A 90 2.23 16.35 12.34
C THR A 90 1.78 16.66 10.92
N LYS A 91 2.71 17.00 10.04
CA LYS A 91 2.41 17.31 8.63
C LYS A 91 1.99 16.07 7.84
N ALA A 92 0.99 16.22 6.98
CA ALA A 92 0.59 15.25 5.97
C ALA A 92 1.43 15.49 4.69
N GLY A 93 2.69 15.05 4.70
CA GLY A 93 3.67 15.34 3.66
C GLY A 93 3.51 14.56 2.35
N PHE A 94 2.66 13.55 2.29
CA PHE A 94 2.43 12.73 1.10
C PHE A 94 1.40 13.35 0.15
N PRO A 95 1.51 13.13 -1.19
CA PRO A 95 0.56 13.66 -2.17
C PRO A 95 -0.78 12.94 -2.12
N ILE A 96 -1.83 13.62 -2.60
CA ILE A 96 -3.19 13.07 -2.76
C ILE A 96 -3.63 13.30 -4.20
N ILE A 97 -3.97 12.23 -4.92
CA ILE A 97 -4.43 12.27 -6.31
C ILE A 97 -5.87 12.75 -6.37
N ALA A 98 -6.12 13.73 -7.22
CA ALA A 98 -7.43 14.23 -7.59
C ALA A 98 -7.97 13.45 -8.81
N ASP A 99 -8.66 12.34 -8.56
CA ASP A 99 -9.14 11.41 -9.60
C ASP A 99 -10.61 11.67 -9.99
N GLY A 100 -10.95 12.93 -10.26
CA GLY A 100 -12.32 13.32 -10.68
C GLY A 100 -12.80 12.63 -11.97
N GLY A 101 -11.87 12.19 -12.82
CA GLY A 101 -12.15 11.41 -14.03
C GLY A 101 -12.32 9.90 -13.80
N LEU A 102 -12.05 9.41 -12.59
CA LEU A 102 -12.08 7.98 -12.23
C LEU A 102 -11.08 7.11 -13.00
N GLU A 103 -10.00 7.68 -13.52
CA GLU A 103 -9.01 6.93 -14.31
C GLU A 103 -8.22 5.97 -13.40
N VAL A 104 -7.68 6.47 -12.30
CA VAL A 104 -6.96 5.67 -11.31
C VAL A 104 -7.91 4.71 -10.60
N SER A 105 -9.07 5.20 -10.17
CA SER A 105 -10.07 4.40 -9.46
C SER A 105 -10.54 3.20 -10.26
N LYS A 106 -10.75 3.36 -11.57
CA LYS A 106 -11.12 2.26 -12.48
C LYS A 106 -9.94 1.32 -12.76
N ALA A 107 -8.75 1.87 -13.00
CA ALA A 107 -7.57 1.07 -13.32
C ALA A 107 -7.18 0.13 -12.16
N PHE A 108 -7.35 0.60 -10.92
CA PHE A 108 -7.03 -0.14 -9.70
C PHE A 108 -8.25 -0.84 -9.07
N ASP A 109 -9.42 -0.83 -9.71
CA ASP A 109 -10.65 -1.47 -9.23
C ASP A 109 -11.06 -1.01 -7.82
N MET A 110 -11.06 0.31 -7.60
CA MET A 110 -11.35 0.94 -6.31
C MET A 110 -12.82 1.34 -6.13
N LEU A 111 -13.68 1.08 -7.11
CA LEU A 111 -15.07 1.49 -7.07
C LEU A 111 -15.95 0.36 -6.53
N PRO A 112 -17.01 0.66 -5.76
CA PRO A 112 -17.98 -0.34 -5.36
C PRO A 112 -18.79 -0.83 -6.58
N ALA A 113 -19.40 -2.02 -6.49
CA ALA A 113 -20.10 -2.65 -7.60
C ALA A 113 -21.16 -1.76 -8.23
N GLU A 114 -21.89 -1.00 -7.43
CA GLU A 114 -22.93 -0.07 -7.86
C GLU A 114 -22.41 1.14 -8.63
N ALA A 115 -21.14 1.48 -8.51
CA ALA A 115 -20.50 2.58 -9.24
C ALA A 115 -20.24 2.24 -10.71
N TYR A 116 -20.26 0.97 -11.07
CA TYR A 116 -20.13 0.49 -12.44
C TYR A 116 -21.47 0.37 -13.18
N MET A 117 -22.59 0.73 -12.52
CA MET A 117 -23.93 0.68 -13.15
C MET A 117 -23.99 1.72 -14.28
N PRO A 118 -24.53 1.35 -15.46
CA PRO A 118 -24.68 2.29 -16.56
C PRO A 118 -25.68 3.39 -16.22
N ASP A 119 -25.54 4.53 -16.85
CA ASP A 119 -26.42 5.69 -16.92
C ASP A 119 -26.39 6.69 -15.76
N GLY A 120 -25.82 7.86 -16.06
CA GLY A 120 -26.09 9.13 -15.37
C GLY A 120 -25.31 9.41 -14.11
N ARG A 121 -24.38 8.54 -13.68
CA ARG A 121 -23.47 8.86 -12.56
C ARG A 121 -22.34 9.79 -13.04
N THR A 122 -22.18 10.87 -12.34
CA THR A 122 -21.01 11.73 -12.50
C THR A 122 -19.84 11.18 -11.68
N PRO A 123 -18.60 11.55 -11.96
CA PRO A 123 -17.45 11.20 -11.10
C PRO A 123 -17.68 11.49 -9.62
N ASN A 124 -18.37 12.60 -9.31
CA ASN A 124 -18.70 13.01 -7.94
C ASN A 124 -19.66 12.05 -7.20
N ASP A 125 -20.41 11.22 -7.94
CA ASP A 125 -21.32 10.25 -7.36
C ASP A 125 -20.65 8.90 -7.08
N SER A 126 -19.36 8.74 -7.39
CA SER A 126 -18.64 7.48 -7.37
C SER A 126 -17.48 7.51 -6.38
N ALA A 127 -17.79 7.61 -5.08
CA ALA A 127 -16.79 7.51 -4.04
C ALA A 127 -16.08 6.15 -4.08
N THR A 128 -14.75 6.14 -3.90
CA THR A 128 -13.96 4.90 -3.83
C THR A 128 -14.21 4.15 -2.53
N VAL A 129 -14.03 2.83 -2.55
CA VAL A 129 -13.86 2.04 -1.33
C VAL A 129 -12.48 2.31 -0.72
N ARG A 130 -12.18 1.71 0.44
CA ARG A 130 -10.90 1.91 1.14
C ARG A 130 -9.90 0.83 0.73
N SER A 131 -9.29 0.99 -0.44
CA SER A 131 -8.27 0.06 -0.92
C SER A 131 -6.86 0.51 -0.53
N VAL A 132 -5.95 -0.46 -0.40
CA VAL A 132 -4.50 -0.28 -0.24
C VAL A 132 -3.82 -1.17 -1.26
N PHE A 133 -2.86 -0.61 -1.98
CA PHE A 133 -2.01 -1.33 -2.92
C PHE A 133 -0.55 -1.11 -2.52
N ILE A 134 0.18 -2.19 -2.26
CA ILE A 134 1.62 -2.15 -2.04
C ILE A 134 2.29 -2.52 -3.36
N ILE A 135 3.12 -1.62 -3.86
CA ILE A 135 3.78 -1.68 -5.16
C ILE A 135 5.28 -1.81 -4.94
N GLY A 136 5.90 -2.75 -5.62
CA GLY A 136 7.34 -2.96 -5.56
C GLY A 136 8.13 -1.98 -6.43
N PRO A 137 9.47 -1.91 -6.25
CA PRO A 137 10.35 -1.09 -7.10
C PRO A 137 10.28 -1.46 -8.59
N ASP A 138 9.88 -2.70 -8.88
CA ASP A 138 9.64 -3.22 -10.24
C ASP A 138 8.30 -2.78 -10.85
N LYS A 139 7.59 -1.87 -10.21
CA LYS A 139 6.25 -1.37 -10.59
C LYS A 139 5.18 -2.45 -10.60
N GLN A 140 5.40 -3.57 -9.95
CA GLN A 140 4.40 -4.62 -9.84
C GLN A 140 3.60 -4.52 -8.56
N LEU A 141 2.32 -4.84 -8.65
CA LEU A 141 1.46 -5.00 -7.48
C LEU A 141 1.92 -6.20 -6.64
N LYS A 142 2.27 -5.97 -5.38
CA LYS A 142 2.73 -7.02 -4.46
C LYS A 142 1.67 -7.45 -3.46
N LEU A 143 0.75 -6.55 -3.09
CA LEU A 143 -0.35 -6.84 -2.18
C LEU A 143 -1.48 -5.84 -2.40
N SER A 144 -2.71 -6.30 -2.22
CA SER A 144 -3.88 -5.43 -2.14
C SER A 144 -4.76 -5.81 -0.95
N MET A 145 -5.37 -4.81 -0.32
CA MET A 145 -6.37 -4.94 0.74
C MET A 145 -7.53 -4.03 0.41
N THR A 146 -8.77 -4.48 0.62
CA THR A 146 -9.95 -3.66 0.37
C THR A 146 -10.91 -3.75 1.56
N TYR A 147 -11.33 -2.59 2.04
CA TYR A 147 -12.24 -2.41 3.15
C TYR A 147 -13.50 -1.67 2.66
N PRO A 148 -14.67 -1.94 3.24
CA PRO A 148 -15.87 -1.16 2.96
C PRO A 148 -15.71 0.27 3.50
N MET A 149 -16.55 1.19 2.99
CA MET A 149 -16.43 2.61 3.29
C MET A 149 -16.58 2.97 4.79
N ASN A 150 -17.30 2.13 5.55
CA ASN A 150 -17.61 2.36 6.97
C ASN A 150 -16.61 1.73 7.95
N VAL A 151 -15.56 1.07 7.45
CA VAL A 151 -14.54 0.43 8.29
C VAL A 151 -13.19 1.06 8.03
N GLY A 152 -12.61 1.72 9.05
CA GLY A 152 -11.25 2.26 9.00
C GLY A 152 -10.19 1.17 8.96
N ARG A 153 -9.11 1.41 8.21
CA ARG A 153 -8.00 0.45 8.02
C ARG A 153 -7.04 0.44 9.20
N ASN A 154 -6.37 -0.71 9.38
CA ASN A 154 -5.28 -0.85 10.33
C ASN A 154 -3.94 -0.64 9.60
N PHE A 155 -3.34 0.55 9.74
CA PHE A 155 -2.06 0.87 9.10
C PHE A 155 -0.85 0.18 9.76
N ALA A 156 -0.97 -0.34 10.97
CA ALA A 156 0.05 -1.22 11.54
C ALA A 156 0.14 -2.55 10.78
N GLU A 157 -1.00 -3.08 10.30
CA GLU A 157 -1.01 -4.26 9.42
C GLU A 157 -0.43 -3.93 8.03
N VAL A 158 -0.68 -2.74 7.50
CA VAL A 158 -0.05 -2.31 6.23
C VAL A 158 1.47 -2.25 6.37
N LEU A 159 2.00 -1.73 7.49
CA LEU A 159 3.43 -1.75 7.80
C LEU A 159 3.98 -3.17 7.94
N ARG A 160 3.29 -4.02 8.71
CA ARG A 160 3.68 -5.42 8.89
C ARG A 160 3.75 -6.16 7.55
N ALA A 161 2.75 -5.98 6.70
CA ALA A 161 2.71 -6.59 5.37
C ALA A 161 3.85 -6.08 4.48
N LEU A 162 4.14 -4.78 4.49
CA LEU A 162 5.28 -4.18 3.79
C LEU A 162 6.60 -4.78 4.27
N ASP A 163 6.81 -4.88 5.59
CA ASP A 163 7.99 -5.50 6.19
C ASP A 163 8.16 -6.95 5.72
N GLY A 164 7.06 -7.70 5.70
CA GLY A 164 7.04 -9.08 5.20
C GLY A 164 7.45 -9.18 3.74
N LEU A 165 6.89 -8.32 2.88
CA LEU A 165 7.21 -8.27 1.45
C LEU A 165 8.68 -7.90 1.21
N GLN A 166 9.18 -6.87 1.91
CA GLN A 166 10.58 -6.42 1.80
C GLN A 166 11.54 -7.51 2.30
N THR A 167 11.22 -8.15 3.42
CA THR A 167 12.02 -9.24 3.97
C THR A 167 12.08 -10.44 3.03
N ALA A 168 10.95 -10.84 2.47
CA ALA A 168 10.87 -11.93 1.52
C ALA A 168 11.66 -11.63 0.24
N ALA A 169 11.48 -10.44 -0.34
CA ALA A 169 12.16 -10.01 -1.56
C ALA A 169 13.69 -9.92 -1.36
N LYS A 170 14.15 -9.34 -0.26
CA LYS A 170 15.58 -9.14 0.02
C LYS A 170 16.30 -10.46 0.28
N ASN A 171 15.66 -11.39 0.99
CA ASN A 171 16.34 -12.57 1.52
C ASN A 171 15.97 -13.87 0.79
N GLY A 172 14.98 -13.88 -0.10
CA GLY A 172 14.48 -15.09 -0.76
C GLY A 172 13.89 -16.09 0.23
N VAL A 173 13.10 -15.60 1.16
CA VAL A 173 12.41 -16.37 2.20
C VAL A 173 10.90 -16.11 2.14
N ALA A 174 10.13 -16.83 2.95
CA ALA A 174 8.73 -16.52 3.20
C ALA A 174 8.52 -16.16 4.68
N THR A 175 7.52 -15.34 4.95
CA THR A 175 7.11 -15.02 6.33
C THR A 175 5.95 -15.92 6.74
N PRO A 176 5.96 -16.52 7.94
CA PRO A 176 4.82 -17.29 8.42
C PRO A 176 3.60 -16.42 8.77
N ALA A 177 2.48 -17.06 9.10
CA ALA A 177 1.32 -16.36 9.62
C ALA A 177 1.68 -15.54 10.86
N ASP A 178 1.09 -14.34 10.97
CA ASP A 178 1.25 -13.40 12.10
C ASP A 178 2.68 -12.88 12.34
N TRP A 179 3.59 -13.15 11.40
CA TRP A 179 5.01 -12.79 11.51
C TRP A 179 5.23 -11.29 11.80
N GLN A 180 6.16 -11.02 12.70
CA GLN A 180 6.66 -9.69 13.01
C GLN A 180 8.16 -9.59 12.71
N VAL A 181 8.65 -8.37 12.50
CA VAL A 181 10.07 -8.11 12.27
C VAL A 181 10.93 -8.68 13.41
N GLY A 182 11.96 -9.47 13.06
CA GLY A 182 12.85 -10.12 14.03
C GLY A 182 12.44 -11.53 14.44
N GLU A 183 11.28 -12.02 14.00
CA GLU A 183 10.88 -13.41 14.18
C GLU A 183 11.46 -14.32 13.08
N ASP A 184 11.31 -15.63 13.27
CA ASP A 184 11.78 -16.62 12.34
C ASP A 184 11.05 -16.52 10.99
N VAL A 185 11.80 -16.74 9.93
CA VAL A 185 11.28 -16.82 8.55
C VAL A 185 11.30 -18.26 8.05
N ILE A 186 10.57 -18.54 6.99
CA ILE A 186 10.49 -19.85 6.36
C ILE A 186 11.45 -19.91 5.18
N ILE A 187 12.29 -20.94 5.14
CA ILE A 187 13.13 -21.27 3.99
C ILE A 187 12.25 -21.98 2.95
N PRO A 188 12.15 -21.44 1.70
CA PRO A 188 11.33 -22.07 0.67
C PRO A 188 11.73 -23.53 0.41
N PRO A 189 10.76 -24.44 0.17
CA PRO A 189 11.05 -25.85 -0.10
C PRO A 189 11.92 -26.09 -1.35
N THR A 190 11.96 -25.12 -2.25
CA THR A 190 12.80 -25.16 -3.49
C THR A 190 14.29 -24.96 -3.23
N VAL A 191 14.68 -24.48 -2.03
CA VAL A 191 16.08 -24.34 -1.62
C VAL A 191 16.54 -25.67 -1.02
N SER A 192 17.67 -26.23 -1.48
CA SER A 192 18.22 -27.45 -0.90
C SER A 192 18.70 -27.22 0.54
N ASP A 193 18.86 -28.29 1.33
CA ASP A 193 19.39 -28.16 2.69
C ASP A 193 20.84 -27.67 2.69
N GLU A 194 21.63 -28.05 1.68
CA GLU A 194 23.01 -27.58 1.50
C GLU A 194 23.04 -26.06 1.23
N ASP A 195 22.25 -25.58 0.29
CA ASP A 195 22.14 -24.16 -0.04
C ASP A 195 21.55 -23.36 1.14
N ALA A 196 20.56 -23.91 1.82
CA ALA A 196 19.97 -23.29 3.00
C ALA A 196 21.03 -23.11 4.10
N LYS A 197 21.81 -24.14 4.37
CA LYS A 197 22.90 -24.08 5.35
C LYS A 197 24.01 -23.10 4.96
N ALA A 198 24.36 -23.07 3.68
CA ALA A 198 25.35 -22.15 3.15
C ALA A 198 24.87 -20.68 3.26
N LYS A 199 23.59 -20.42 2.99
CA LYS A 199 23.03 -19.05 2.97
C LYS A 199 22.63 -18.55 4.36
N PHE A 200 22.02 -19.37 5.17
CA PHE A 200 21.40 -18.97 6.45
C PHE A 200 22.13 -19.51 7.68
N GLY A 201 23.01 -20.50 7.54
CA GLY A 201 23.62 -21.22 8.64
C GLY A 201 22.70 -22.34 9.15
N ASP A 202 22.74 -22.55 10.46
CA ASP A 202 21.86 -23.54 11.09
C ASP A 202 20.41 -23.10 11.03
N PHE A 203 19.51 -24.06 10.77
CA PHE A 203 18.08 -23.84 10.70
C PHE A 203 17.31 -24.97 11.39
N ASP A 204 16.09 -24.69 11.79
CA ASP A 204 15.20 -25.66 12.42
C ASP A 204 14.30 -26.34 11.37
N ALA A 205 14.43 -27.64 11.22
CA ALA A 205 13.56 -28.47 10.37
C ALA A 205 12.41 -29.03 11.19
N VAL A 206 11.38 -28.21 11.43
CA VAL A 206 10.18 -28.62 12.19
C VAL A 206 9.46 -29.76 11.49
N LEU A 207 9.36 -29.70 10.17
CA LEU A 207 8.83 -30.75 9.28
C LEU A 207 9.70 -30.79 8.01
N PRO A 208 9.67 -31.87 7.21
CA PRO A 208 10.46 -31.95 5.98
C PRO A 208 10.25 -30.78 5.01
N TYR A 209 9.07 -30.16 5.05
CA TYR A 209 8.69 -29.01 4.22
C TYR A 209 8.60 -27.69 5.01
N LEU A 210 8.81 -27.70 6.33
CA LEU A 210 8.73 -26.51 7.18
C LEU A 210 10.07 -26.30 7.91
N ARG A 211 10.91 -25.51 7.25
CA ARG A 211 12.23 -25.14 7.76
C ARG A 211 12.22 -23.67 8.14
N LYS A 212 12.64 -23.37 9.36
CA LYS A 212 12.67 -22.01 9.93
C LYS A 212 14.09 -21.58 10.21
N THR A 213 14.35 -20.31 10.05
CA THR A 213 15.62 -19.70 10.43
C THR A 213 15.42 -18.27 10.88
N LYS A 214 16.33 -17.77 11.69
CA LYS A 214 16.38 -16.37 12.08
C LYS A 214 17.32 -15.63 11.13
N LEU A 215 16.84 -14.54 10.52
CA LEU A 215 17.72 -13.70 9.71
C LEU A 215 18.71 -12.98 10.60
N LYS A 216 19.96 -12.94 10.16
CA LYS A 216 21.00 -12.12 10.82
C LYS A 216 20.70 -10.65 10.53
N ALA A 217 20.77 -9.81 11.56
CA ALA A 217 20.57 -8.37 11.47
C ALA A 217 21.61 -7.71 10.53
#